data_ffae4ed8f6265aa898ad540c336fddf0
#
_entry.id   ffae4ed8f6265aa898ad540c336fddf0
#
_cell.length_a   1.000
_cell.length_b   1.000
_cell.length_c   1.000
_cell.angle_alpha   90.00
_cell.angle_beta   90.00
_cell.angle_gamma   90.00
#
_symmetry.space_group_name_H-M   'P 1'
#
loop_
_entity.id
_entity.type
_entity.pdbx_description
1 polymer ?
#
loop_
_entity_poly.entity_id
_entity_poly.type
_entity_poly.pdbx_seq_one_letter_code
_entity_poly.pdbx_strand_id
1 'polypeptide(L)'
;MITPPGPDIGNLDRVSTPVRVLVVDDHEVVRRGVVDVIDADPTLEVVAEAASVRDAIVRAAAVRPDVAVIDLKLPDGTGIEVVRRLREEAPDLRCVVLTSFDDDEAVAAALAAGASAFVLKTVRGTEIADVVRKVAAGRNMLDERVLARRQSAHADPADSLTPTERKVLDLIGDGLSNREIGDRLGLAEKTVKNHVTGLLAKMGFRRRTQAAAWVASHRSGSGWNPG
;
A
#
# COMPACT_ATOMS: atom_id res chain seq x y z
N MET A 1 51.83 39.02 18.37
CA MET A 1 50.51 39.57 18.01
C MET A 1 49.90 38.57 17.03
N ILE A 2 49.07 37.65 17.53
CA ILE A 2 48.48 36.54 16.75
C ILE A 2 47.03 36.95 16.48
N THR A 3 46.72 37.18 15.20
CA THR A 3 45.37 37.51 14.75
C THR A 3 44.49 36.23 14.89
N PRO A 4 43.31 36.31 15.51
CA PRO A 4 42.41 35.18 15.56
C PRO A 4 41.84 34.89 14.17
N PRO A 5 41.56 33.59 13.82
CA PRO A 5 40.92 33.25 12.58
C PRO A 5 39.47 33.80 12.59
N GLY A 6 39.11 34.45 11.48
CA GLY A 6 37.75 34.95 11.26
C GLY A 6 36.73 33.81 11.27
N PRO A 7 35.42 34.14 11.46
CA PRO A 7 34.39 33.13 11.49
C PRO A 7 34.31 32.37 10.16
N ASP A 8 34.29 31.06 10.27
CA ASP A 8 34.07 30.14 9.15
C ASP A 8 32.63 30.34 8.62
N ILE A 9 32.50 31.09 7.53
CA ILE A 9 31.24 31.31 6.80
C ILE A 9 31.00 30.18 5.76
N GLY A 10 31.45 28.99 6.08
CA GLY A 10 31.36 27.81 5.22
C GLY A 10 30.18 26.93 5.53
N ASN A 11 28.94 27.39 5.46
CA ASN A 11 27.77 26.57 5.10
C ASN A 11 26.52 27.43 4.84
N LEU A 12 26.64 28.39 3.91
CA LEU A 12 25.48 29.07 3.36
C LEU A 12 24.86 28.17 2.28
N ASP A 13 23.73 27.58 2.64
CA ASP A 13 22.62 27.12 1.77
C ASP A 13 23.04 26.52 0.42
N ARG A 14 23.31 25.22 0.41
CA ARG A 14 22.90 24.43 -0.74
C ARG A 14 21.38 24.49 -0.79
N VAL A 15 20.83 25.42 -1.56
CA VAL A 15 19.46 25.33 -2.06
C VAL A 15 19.44 24.02 -2.83
N SER A 16 19.01 22.94 -2.16
CA SER A 16 18.84 21.66 -2.83
C SER A 16 17.76 21.89 -3.86
N THR A 17 18.07 21.66 -5.12
CA THR A 17 17.08 21.71 -6.21
C THR A 17 15.89 20.85 -5.80
N PRO A 18 14.65 21.35 -5.86
CA PRO A 18 13.49 20.57 -5.49
C PRO A 18 13.40 19.29 -6.33
N VAL A 19 12.91 18.22 -5.74
CA VAL A 19 12.67 16.95 -6.42
C VAL A 19 11.57 17.15 -7.45
N ARG A 20 11.85 16.84 -8.69
CA ARG A 20 10.96 17.02 -9.84
C ARG A 20 9.97 15.86 -9.94
N VAL A 21 8.69 16.15 -9.84
CA VAL A 21 7.63 15.13 -9.77
C VAL A 21 6.71 15.20 -10.99
N LEU A 22 6.45 14.04 -11.62
CA LEU A 22 5.39 13.83 -12.59
C LEU A 22 4.19 13.19 -11.87
N VAL A 23 2.98 13.75 -12.03
CA VAL A 23 1.74 13.19 -11.49
C VAL A 23 0.89 12.62 -12.62
N VAL A 24 0.48 11.33 -12.49
CA VAL A 24 -0.29 10.60 -13.50
C VAL A 24 -1.56 10.04 -12.86
N ASP A 25 -2.73 10.58 -13.20
CA ASP A 25 -4.05 10.14 -12.74
C ASP A 25 -5.12 10.64 -13.73
N ASP A 26 -6.05 9.81 -14.16
CA ASP A 26 -7.09 10.19 -15.10
C ASP A 26 -8.21 11.01 -14.42
N HIS A 27 -8.34 10.92 -13.10
CA HIS A 27 -9.30 11.66 -12.31
C HIS A 27 -8.76 13.06 -11.97
N GLU A 28 -9.26 14.11 -12.63
CA GLU A 28 -8.78 15.49 -12.44
C GLU A 28 -8.77 15.95 -10.98
N VAL A 29 -9.82 15.63 -10.22
CA VAL A 29 -9.93 16.04 -8.80
C VAL A 29 -8.87 15.37 -7.94
N VAL A 30 -8.61 14.08 -8.18
CA VAL A 30 -7.56 13.33 -7.45
C VAL A 30 -6.20 13.87 -7.84
N ARG A 31 -5.93 14.03 -9.13
CA ARG A 31 -4.67 14.55 -9.66
C ARG A 31 -4.35 15.91 -9.06
N ARG A 32 -5.31 16.85 -9.06
CA ARG A 32 -5.13 18.17 -8.42
C ARG A 32 -4.84 18.07 -6.94
N GLY A 33 -5.57 17.21 -6.20
CA GLY A 33 -5.31 16.99 -4.78
C GLY A 33 -3.89 16.46 -4.51
N VAL A 34 -3.35 15.60 -5.38
CA VAL A 34 -1.96 15.13 -5.28
C VAL A 34 -0.96 16.24 -5.59
N VAL A 35 -1.23 17.05 -6.64
CA VAL A 35 -0.41 18.22 -7.00
C VAL A 35 -0.35 19.20 -5.84
N ASP A 36 -1.50 19.61 -5.29
CA ASP A 36 -1.58 20.57 -4.18
C ASP A 36 -0.76 20.12 -2.97
N VAL A 37 -0.78 18.82 -2.67
CA VAL A 37 -0.03 18.23 -1.55
C VAL A 37 1.47 18.22 -1.82
N ILE A 38 1.88 17.92 -3.04
CA ILE A 38 3.30 17.88 -3.43
C ILE A 38 3.86 19.31 -3.45
N ASP A 39 3.17 20.24 -4.07
CA ASP A 39 3.62 21.65 -4.20
C ASP A 39 3.58 22.42 -2.86
N ALA A 40 2.83 21.92 -1.86
CA ALA A 40 2.89 22.46 -0.49
C ALA A 40 4.21 22.18 0.22
N ASP A 41 5.02 21.23 -0.27
CA ASP A 41 6.35 20.91 0.27
C ASP A 41 7.44 21.62 -0.55
N PRO A 42 8.18 22.59 0.02
CA PRO A 42 9.17 23.37 -0.72
C PRO A 42 10.36 22.57 -1.27
N THR A 43 10.49 21.30 -0.87
CA THR A 43 11.52 20.38 -1.38
C THR A 43 11.07 19.57 -2.59
N LEU A 44 9.80 19.70 -3.01
CA LEU A 44 9.19 19.00 -4.13
C LEU A 44 8.64 20.02 -5.14
N GLU A 45 8.56 19.64 -6.41
CA GLU A 45 8.01 20.47 -7.49
C GLU A 45 7.29 19.58 -8.51
N VAL A 46 6.01 19.82 -8.77
CA VAL A 46 5.31 19.14 -9.86
C VAL A 46 5.70 19.77 -11.19
N VAL A 47 6.46 19.05 -12.01
CA VAL A 47 6.97 19.53 -13.30
C VAL A 47 6.10 19.14 -14.48
N ALA A 48 5.20 18.16 -14.30
CA ALA A 48 4.21 17.77 -15.31
C ALA A 48 3.06 16.97 -14.69
N GLU A 49 1.92 16.99 -15.36
CA GLU A 49 0.75 16.17 -15.08
C GLU A 49 0.38 15.38 -16.32
N ALA A 50 -0.18 14.17 -16.17
CA ALA A 50 -0.66 13.34 -17.26
C ALA A 50 -1.96 12.63 -16.86
N ALA A 51 -2.83 12.35 -17.83
CA ALA A 51 -4.11 11.69 -17.61
C ALA A 51 -4.20 10.31 -18.31
N SER A 52 -3.13 9.83 -18.93
CA SER A 52 -3.10 8.57 -19.67
C SER A 52 -1.69 7.99 -19.72
N VAL A 53 -1.57 6.70 -20.07
CA VAL A 53 -0.27 6.04 -20.27
C VAL A 53 0.54 6.78 -21.33
N ARG A 54 -0.07 7.06 -22.47
CA ARG A 54 0.60 7.75 -23.60
C ARG A 54 1.11 9.13 -23.22
N ASP A 55 0.28 9.92 -22.54
CA ASP A 55 0.64 11.29 -22.11
C ASP A 55 1.77 11.25 -21.07
N ALA A 56 1.72 10.30 -20.13
CA ALA A 56 2.76 10.10 -19.11
C ALA A 56 4.15 9.87 -19.72
N ILE A 57 4.26 8.97 -20.72
CA ILE A 57 5.53 8.66 -21.37
C ILE A 57 6.08 9.88 -22.12
N VAL A 58 5.22 10.57 -22.91
CA VAL A 58 5.64 11.76 -23.67
C VAL A 58 6.14 12.87 -22.72
N ARG A 59 5.41 13.12 -21.64
CA ARG A 59 5.79 14.17 -20.67
C ARG A 59 7.02 13.81 -19.91
N ALA A 60 7.15 12.57 -19.43
CA ALA A 60 8.34 12.12 -18.73
C ALA A 60 9.62 12.30 -19.57
N ALA A 61 9.56 11.96 -20.85
CA ALA A 61 10.69 12.16 -21.78
C ALA A 61 11.05 13.65 -21.93
N ALA A 62 10.06 14.54 -21.96
CA ALA A 62 10.24 15.97 -22.11
C ALA A 62 10.80 16.65 -20.87
N VAL A 63 10.26 16.34 -19.67
CA VAL A 63 10.61 17.05 -18.44
C VAL A 63 11.66 16.33 -17.59
N ARG A 64 11.91 15.05 -17.82
CA ARG A 64 12.85 14.20 -17.06
C ARG A 64 12.65 14.36 -15.54
N PRO A 65 11.54 13.86 -14.99
CA PRO A 65 11.27 13.92 -13.56
C PRO A 65 12.19 12.98 -12.77
N ASP A 66 12.40 13.25 -11.49
CA ASP A 66 13.11 12.38 -10.56
C ASP A 66 12.18 11.29 -10.01
N VAL A 67 10.90 11.65 -9.79
CA VAL A 67 9.88 10.75 -9.28
C VAL A 67 8.61 10.87 -10.12
N ALA A 68 7.97 9.74 -10.43
CA ALA A 68 6.63 9.69 -11.00
C ALA A 68 5.64 9.10 -10.00
N VAL A 69 4.53 9.81 -9.73
CA VAL A 69 3.40 9.36 -8.91
C VAL A 69 2.28 8.94 -9.87
N ILE A 70 1.93 7.65 -9.87
CA ILE A 70 1.19 7.03 -10.97
C ILE A 70 -0.03 6.29 -10.43
N ASP A 71 -1.24 6.64 -10.92
CA ASP A 71 -2.43 5.83 -10.65
C ASP A 71 -2.33 4.46 -11.33
N LEU A 72 -2.85 3.44 -10.63
CA LEU A 72 -2.89 2.07 -11.15
C LEU A 72 -3.81 1.91 -12.37
N LYS A 73 -4.92 2.67 -12.39
CA LYS A 73 -5.94 2.60 -13.47
C LYS A 73 -5.84 3.83 -14.35
N LEU A 74 -5.68 3.61 -15.65
CA LEU A 74 -5.64 4.68 -16.66
C LEU A 74 -6.54 4.30 -17.85
N PRO A 75 -7.07 5.25 -18.60
CA PRO A 75 -8.05 5.00 -19.66
C PRO A 75 -7.54 4.18 -20.84
N ASP A 76 -6.22 4.20 -21.06
CA ASP A 76 -5.54 3.57 -22.20
C ASP A 76 -4.57 2.45 -21.77
N GLY A 77 -4.61 2.03 -20.48
CA GLY A 77 -3.75 0.97 -19.97
C GLY A 77 -3.67 0.95 -18.45
N THR A 78 -2.54 0.53 -17.91
CA THR A 78 -2.32 0.43 -16.45
C THR A 78 -1.11 1.24 -16.01
N GLY A 79 -1.14 1.72 -14.75
CA GLY A 79 0.03 2.36 -14.14
C GLY A 79 1.26 1.43 -14.08
N ILE A 80 1.06 0.12 -14.01
CA ILE A 80 2.15 -0.86 -14.07
C ILE A 80 2.88 -0.80 -15.43
N GLU A 81 2.12 -0.62 -16.51
CA GLU A 81 2.70 -0.43 -17.86
C GLU A 81 3.53 0.87 -17.92
N VAL A 82 3.00 1.97 -17.33
CA VAL A 82 3.74 3.24 -17.23
C VAL A 82 5.05 3.03 -16.48
N VAL A 83 5.02 2.39 -15.30
CA VAL A 83 6.24 2.09 -14.51
C VAL A 83 7.25 1.34 -15.35
N ARG A 84 6.83 0.27 -16.04
CA ARG A 84 7.74 -0.55 -16.85
C ARG A 84 8.42 0.28 -17.94
N ARG A 85 7.64 1.02 -18.75
CA ARG A 85 8.16 1.85 -19.85
C ARG A 85 9.08 2.95 -19.35
N LEU A 86 8.68 3.66 -18.29
CA LEU A 86 9.51 4.72 -17.71
C LEU A 86 10.83 4.18 -17.17
N ARG A 87 10.82 3.01 -16.55
CA ARG A 87 12.04 2.36 -16.06
C ARG A 87 12.96 1.84 -17.17
N GLU A 88 12.39 1.42 -18.30
CA GLU A 88 13.16 1.03 -19.48
C GLU A 88 13.88 2.25 -20.11
N GLU A 89 13.19 3.40 -20.21
CA GLU A 89 13.73 4.62 -20.81
C GLU A 89 14.63 5.42 -19.86
N ALA A 90 14.33 5.43 -18.56
CA ALA A 90 15.03 6.17 -17.52
C ALA A 90 15.20 5.31 -16.24
N PRO A 91 16.26 4.48 -16.16
CA PRO A 91 16.48 3.57 -15.02
C PRO A 91 16.61 4.25 -13.67
N ASP A 92 16.99 5.51 -13.60
CA ASP A 92 17.13 6.29 -12.37
C ASP A 92 15.80 6.89 -11.89
N LEU A 93 14.79 7.00 -12.77
CA LEU A 93 13.47 7.49 -12.42
C LEU A 93 12.82 6.59 -11.37
N ARG A 94 12.35 7.16 -10.30
CA ARG A 94 11.64 6.44 -9.23
C ARG A 94 10.14 6.50 -9.46
N CYS A 95 9.44 5.38 -9.25
CA CYS A 95 8.00 5.29 -9.47
C CYS A 95 7.27 4.96 -8.18
N VAL A 96 6.27 5.78 -7.82
CA VAL A 96 5.33 5.58 -6.73
C VAL A 96 3.97 5.25 -7.34
N VAL A 97 3.42 4.08 -7.04
CA VAL A 97 2.09 3.67 -7.54
C VAL A 97 1.02 4.02 -6.53
N LEU A 98 -0.01 4.75 -6.97
CA LEU A 98 -1.21 5.04 -6.19
C LEU A 98 -2.34 4.06 -6.54
N THR A 99 -3.12 3.64 -5.57
CA THR A 99 -4.28 2.76 -5.78
C THR A 99 -5.39 3.01 -4.78
N SER A 100 -6.61 2.73 -5.17
CA SER A 100 -7.78 2.77 -4.28
C SER A 100 -7.98 1.46 -3.50
N PHE A 101 -7.27 0.38 -3.84
CA PHE A 101 -7.43 -0.94 -3.26
C PHE A 101 -6.11 -1.52 -2.81
N ASP A 102 -6.18 -2.24 -1.69
CA ASP A 102 -5.08 -3.04 -1.17
C ASP A 102 -5.16 -4.45 -1.81
N ASP A 103 -4.66 -4.55 -3.05
CA ASP A 103 -4.68 -5.76 -3.87
C ASP A 103 -3.27 -6.34 -3.92
N ASP A 104 -3.11 -7.56 -3.40
CA ASP A 104 -1.81 -8.25 -3.34
C ASP A 104 -1.24 -8.53 -4.73
N GLU A 105 -2.09 -8.80 -5.71
CA GLU A 105 -1.68 -9.03 -7.10
C GLU A 105 -1.14 -7.73 -7.72
N ALA A 106 -1.80 -6.60 -7.48
CA ALA A 106 -1.33 -5.29 -7.94
C ALA A 106 0.00 -4.88 -7.28
N VAL A 107 0.18 -5.17 -5.99
CA VAL A 107 1.46 -4.94 -5.30
C VAL A 107 2.57 -5.80 -5.90
N ALA A 108 2.32 -7.08 -6.14
CA ALA A 108 3.29 -7.99 -6.76
C ALA A 108 3.66 -7.54 -8.19
N ALA A 109 2.66 -7.11 -8.96
CA ALA A 109 2.88 -6.60 -10.32
C ALA A 109 3.68 -5.28 -10.33
N ALA A 110 3.42 -4.37 -9.37
CA ALA A 110 4.17 -3.13 -9.20
C ALA A 110 5.64 -3.40 -8.86
N LEU A 111 5.89 -4.36 -7.96
CA LEU A 111 7.25 -4.83 -7.63
C LEU A 111 7.99 -5.37 -8.87
N ALA A 112 7.34 -6.27 -9.60
CA ALA A 112 7.91 -6.88 -10.81
C ALA A 112 8.21 -5.84 -11.91
N ALA A 113 7.42 -4.76 -11.97
CA ALA A 113 7.63 -3.65 -12.89
C ALA A 113 8.74 -2.67 -12.44
N GLY A 114 9.25 -2.79 -11.20
CA GLY A 114 10.31 -1.94 -10.67
C GLY A 114 9.82 -0.65 -9.99
N ALA A 115 8.56 -0.61 -9.51
CA ALA A 115 8.09 0.48 -8.67
C ALA A 115 8.90 0.58 -7.36
N SER A 116 9.07 1.79 -6.85
CA SER A 116 9.82 2.07 -5.60
C SER A 116 8.91 2.18 -4.38
N ALA A 117 7.64 2.47 -4.58
CA ALA A 117 6.63 2.51 -3.53
C ALA A 117 5.23 2.21 -4.08
N PHE A 118 4.37 1.79 -3.15
CA PHE A 118 2.96 1.55 -3.41
C PHE A 118 2.15 2.21 -2.28
N VAL A 119 1.21 3.09 -2.62
CA VAL A 119 0.47 3.92 -1.66
C VAL A 119 -1.03 3.82 -1.94
N LEU A 120 -1.82 3.66 -0.88
CA LEU A 120 -3.28 3.71 -1.00
C LEU A 120 -3.75 5.17 -1.14
N LYS A 121 -4.68 5.45 -2.05
CA LYS A 121 -5.31 6.78 -2.21
C LYS A 121 -6.12 7.23 -0.99
N THR A 122 -6.38 6.32 -0.04
CA THR A 122 -7.07 6.63 1.23
C THR A 122 -6.15 7.24 2.28
N VAL A 123 -4.82 7.22 2.08
CA VAL A 123 -3.87 7.86 2.99
C VAL A 123 -4.00 9.39 2.95
N ARG A 124 -3.61 10.03 4.04
CA ARG A 124 -3.59 11.51 4.10
C ARG A 124 -2.60 12.06 3.08
N GLY A 125 -2.93 13.19 2.46
CA GLY A 125 -2.08 13.80 1.45
C GLY A 125 -0.62 14.01 1.91
N THR A 126 -0.41 14.42 3.17
CA THR A 126 0.94 14.59 3.77
C THR A 126 1.78 13.31 3.71
N GLU A 127 1.17 12.14 3.73
CA GLU A 127 1.88 10.86 3.61
C GLU A 127 2.41 10.63 2.18
N ILE A 128 1.72 11.16 1.16
CA ILE A 128 2.17 11.05 -0.24
C ILE A 128 3.47 11.84 -0.43
N ALA A 129 3.53 13.10 0.04
CA ALA A 129 4.73 13.92 -0.03
C ALA A 129 5.92 13.27 0.72
N ASP A 130 5.64 12.70 1.90
CA ASP A 130 6.64 11.94 2.68
C ASP A 130 7.19 10.74 1.91
N VAL A 131 6.33 9.97 1.23
CA VAL A 131 6.73 8.82 0.41
C VAL A 131 7.58 9.29 -0.77
N VAL A 132 7.16 10.35 -1.47
CA VAL A 132 7.91 10.93 -2.61
C VAL A 132 9.32 11.34 -2.17
N ARG A 133 9.47 12.05 -1.04
CA ARG A 133 10.79 12.41 -0.49
C ARG A 133 11.67 11.20 -0.18
N LYS A 134 11.11 10.19 0.49
CA LYS A 134 11.84 8.96 0.85
C LYS A 134 12.30 8.19 -0.39
N VAL A 135 11.43 8.11 -1.39
CA VAL A 135 11.72 7.45 -2.66
C VAL A 135 12.78 8.23 -3.44
N ALA A 136 12.68 9.57 -3.51
CA ALA A 136 13.70 10.43 -4.12
C ALA A 136 15.07 10.26 -3.45
N ALA A 137 15.10 10.08 -2.13
CA ALA A 137 16.31 9.77 -1.37
C ALA A 137 16.84 8.34 -1.56
N GLY A 138 16.25 7.57 -2.49
CA GLY A 138 16.70 6.22 -2.84
C GLY A 138 16.13 5.10 -1.95
N ARG A 139 15.18 5.38 -1.06
CA ARG A 139 14.53 4.33 -0.26
C ARG A 139 13.52 3.56 -1.11
N ASN A 140 13.59 2.25 -1.05
CA ASN A 140 12.57 1.37 -1.63
C ASN A 140 11.55 1.01 -0.54
N MET A 141 10.37 1.64 -0.60
CA MET A 141 9.33 1.43 0.40
C MET A 141 8.40 0.25 0.12
N LEU A 142 8.55 -0.39 -1.05
CA LEU A 142 7.87 -1.65 -1.36
C LEU A 142 8.45 -2.81 -0.56
N ASP A 143 9.78 -2.86 -0.41
CA ASP A 143 10.43 -3.92 0.37
C ASP A 143 10.02 -3.88 1.84
N GLU A 144 9.89 -2.69 2.42
CA GLU A 144 9.41 -2.53 3.80
C GLU A 144 7.96 -3.02 3.96
N ARG A 145 7.07 -2.72 3.00
CA ARG A 145 5.67 -3.18 3.01
C ARG A 145 5.54 -4.67 2.73
N VAL A 146 6.30 -5.19 1.80
CA VAL A 146 6.33 -6.63 1.48
C VAL A 146 6.90 -7.42 2.65
N LEU A 147 7.93 -6.91 3.32
CA LEU A 147 8.47 -7.51 4.54
C LEU A 147 7.49 -7.47 5.69
N ALA A 148 6.81 -6.31 5.91
CA ALA A 148 5.77 -6.19 6.93
C ALA A 148 4.58 -7.12 6.62
N ARG A 149 4.17 -7.28 5.35
CA ARG A 149 3.13 -8.23 4.94
C ARG A 149 3.58 -9.69 5.03
N ARG A 150 4.82 -10.01 4.66
CA ARG A 150 5.35 -11.37 4.88
C ARG A 150 5.40 -11.72 6.37
N GLN A 151 5.73 -10.76 7.23
CA GLN A 151 5.64 -10.93 8.68
C GLN A 151 4.18 -11.07 9.15
N SER A 152 3.23 -10.35 8.52
CA SER A 152 1.79 -10.47 8.79
C SER A 152 1.16 -11.69 8.11
N ALA A 153 1.65 -12.11 6.95
CA ALA A 153 1.19 -13.32 6.25
C ALA A 153 1.73 -14.62 6.87
N HIS A 154 2.76 -14.53 7.71
CA HIS A 154 3.16 -15.60 8.62
C HIS A 154 2.43 -15.52 9.98
N ALA A 155 1.73 -14.44 10.28
CA ALA A 155 0.75 -14.41 11.34
C ALA A 155 -0.53 -15.06 10.79
N ASP A 156 -0.87 -16.22 11.32
CA ASP A 156 -2.13 -16.90 11.02
C ASP A 156 -3.28 -15.88 11.21
N PRO A 157 -4.15 -15.63 10.20
CA PRO A 157 -5.28 -14.73 10.37
C PRO A 157 -6.10 -15.04 11.63
N ALA A 158 -6.08 -16.30 12.07
CA ALA A 158 -6.67 -16.74 13.32
C ALA A 158 -5.95 -16.20 14.57
N ASP A 159 -4.71 -15.71 14.49
CA ASP A 159 -3.99 -15.13 15.64
C ASP A 159 -4.58 -13.79 16.11
N SER A 160 -5.29 -13.10 15.23
CA SER A 160 -6.05 -11.87 15.56
C SER A 160 -7.38 -12.13 16.29
N LEU A 161 -7.81 -13.39 16.38
CA LEU A 161 -9.09 -13.78 16.97
C LEU A 161 -8.98 -13.91 18.49
N THR A 162 -10.03 -13.45 19.18
CA THR A 162 -10.20 -13.75 20.60
C THR A 162 -10.42 -15.26 20.82
N PRO A 163 -10.21 -15.78 22.03
CA PRO A 163 -10.45 -17.20 22.31
C PRO A 163 -11.87 -17.66 21.97
N THR A 164 -12.87 -16.79 22.17
CA THR A 164 -14.27 -17.10 21.82
C THR A 164 -14.48 -17.10 20.31
N GLU A 165 -13.92 -16.13 19.57
CA GLU A 165 -14.02 -16.09 18.11
C GLU A 165 -13.31 -17.28 17.47
N ARG A 166 -12.21 -17.75 18.05
CA ARG A 166 -11.50 -18.96 17.58
C ARG A 166 -12.37 -20.22 17.75
N LYS A 167 -13.01 -20.39 18.91
CA LYS A 167 -13.97 -21.48 19.12
C LYS A 167 -15.15 -21.43 18.15
N VAL A 168 -15.68 -20.22 17.88
CA VAL A 168 -16.74 -20.02 16.90
C VAL A 168 -16.28 -20.38 15.50
N LEU A 169 -15.05 -20.02 15.11
CA LEU A 169 -14.44 -20.37 13.83
C LEU A 169 -14.32 -21.87 13.63
N ASP A 170 -13.87 -22.61 14.65
CA ASP A 170 -13.78 -24.07 14.61
C ASP A 170 -15.14 -24.75 14.37
N LEU A 171 -16.16 -24.27 15.08
CA LEU A 171 -17.52 -24.80 14.93
C LEU A 171 -18.16 -24.41 13.59
N ILE A 172 -17.73 -23.28 12.97
CA ILE A 172 -18.07 -22.95 11.58
C ILE A 172 -17.43 -23.97 10.63
N GLY A 173 -16.19 -24.37 10.88
CA GLY A 173 -15.51 -25.42 10.12
C GLY A 173 -16.20 -26.77 10.20
N ASP A 174 -16.84 -27.07 11.33
CA ASP A 174 -17.66 -28.26 11.54
C ASP A 174 -19.06 -28.17 10.89
N GLY A 175 -19.38 -27.03 10.26
CA GLY A 175 -20.66 -26.83 9.55
C GLY A 175 -21.82 -26.42 10.43
N LEU A 176 -21.64 -26.15 11.73
CA LEU A 176 -22.70 -25.80 12.67
C LEU A 176 -23.37 -24.48 12.33
N SER A 177 -24.68 -24.36 12.54
CA SER A 177 -25.43 -23.09 12.47
C SER A 177 -25.13 -22.20 13.69
N ASN A 178 -25.51 -20.91 13.65
CA ASN A 178 -25.32 -19.99 14.79
C ASN A 178 -26.08 -20.46 16.05
N ARG A 179 -27.22 -21.10 15.87
CA ARG A 179 -28.01 -21.68 16.96
C ARG A 179 -27.27 -22.82 17.62
N GLU A 180 -26.79 -23.80 16.83
CA GLU A 180 -26.03 -24.95 17.33
C GLU A 180 -24.72 -24.53 18.01
N ILE A 181 -24.02 -23.49 17.45
CA ILE A 181 -22.85 -22.90 18.09
C ILE A 181 -23.23 -22.26 19.44
N GLY A 182 -24.35 -21.54 19.49
CA GLY A 182 -24.88 -20.95 20.71
C GLY A 182 -25.15 -22.00 21.78
N ASP A 183 -25.86 -23.07 21.41
CA ASP A 183 -26.17 -24.20 22.31
C ASP A 183 -24.86 -24.83 22.84
N ARG A 184 -23.85 -24.98 22.01
CA ARG A 184 -22.58 -25.63 22.37
C ARG A 184 -21.66 -24.73 23.25
N LEU A 185 -21.72 -23.42 23.07
CA LEU A 185 -20.88 -22.46 23.81
C LEU A 185 -21.61 -21.77 24.97
N GLY A 186 -22.90 -22.05 25.20
CA GLY A 186 -23.72 -21.38 26.20
C GLY A 186 -23.99 -19.91 25.86
N LEU A 187 -24.10 -19.56 24.57
CA LEU A 187 -24.29 -18.20 24.07
C LEU A 187 -25.64 -18.05 23.37
N ALA A 188 -26.24 -16.87 23.47
CA ALA A 188 -27.41 -16.54 22.66
C ALA A 188 -27.05 -16.51 21.16
N GLU A 189 -27.93 -16.96 20.27
CA GLU A 189 -27.71 -16.96 18.82
C GLU A 189 -27.31 -15.57 18.26
N LYS A 190 -27.91 -14.48 18.81
CA LYS A 190 -27.54 -13.10 18.45
C LYS A 190 -26.09 -12.78 18.80
N THR A 191 -25.60 -13.31 19.92
CA THR A 191 -24.19 -13.13 20.35
C THR A 191 -23.26 -13.86 19.41
N VAL A 192 -23.59 -15.08 19.02
CA VAL A 192 -22.83 -15.86 18.03
C VAL A 192 -22.78 -15.12 16.68
N LYS A 193 -23.91 -14.55 16.23
CA LYS A 193 -23.95 -13.75 14.99
C LYS A 193 -22.99 -12.57 15.03
N ASN A 194 -22.86 -11.90 16.18
CA ASN A 194 -21.91 -10.80 16.35
C ASN A 194 -20.45 -11.30 16.29
N HIS A 195 -20.16 -12.43 16.95
CA HIS A 195 -18.82 -13.05 16.87
C HIS A 195 -18.49 -13.47 15.43
N VAL A 196 -19.44 -14.07 14.70
CA VAL A 196 -19.26 -14.43 13.29
C VAL A 196 -18.94 -13.20 12.44
N THR A 197 -19.68 -12.11 12.61
CA THR A 197 -19.42 -10.86 11.89
C THR A 197 -18.03 -10.31 12.22
N GLY A 198 -17.66 -10.28 13.49
CA GLY A 198 -16.35 -9.79 13.95
C GLY A 198 -15.19 -10.62 13.42
N LEU A 199 -15.28 -11.95 13.54
CA LEU A 199 -14.22 -12.84 13.05
C LEU A 199 -14.05 -12.78 11.52
N LEU A 200 -15.16 -12.70 10.76
CA LEU A 200 -15.08 -12.58 9.30
C LEU A 200 -14.36 -11.28 8.90
N ALA A 201 -14.67 -10.16 9.57
CA ALA A 201 -13.99 -8.88 9.34
C ALA A 201 -12.49 -8.96 9.67
N LYS A 202 -12.12 -9.56 10.82
CA LYS A 202 -10.72 -9.72 11.25
C LYS A 202 -9.92 -10.62 10.30
N MET A 203 -10.54 -11.68 9.78
CA MET A 203 -9.93 -12.62 8.83
C MET A 203 -9.97 -12.13 7.37
N GLY A 204 -10.58 -10.97 7.08
CA GLY A 204 -10.74 -10.46 5.72
C GLY A 204 -11.75 -11.25 4.86
N PHE A 205 -12.64 -12.05 5.47
CA PHE A 205 -13.63 -12.85 4.76
C PHE A 205 -14.95 -12.10 4.58
N ARG A 206 -15.54 -12.25 3.40
CA ARG A 206 -16.86 -11.66 3.08
C ARG A 206 -18.03 -12.60 3.36
N ARG A 207 -17.78 -13.92 3.42
CA ARG A 207 -18.81 -14.95 3.57
C ARG A 207 -18.37 -16.03 4.55
N ARG A 208 -19.33 -16.58 5.31
CA ARG A 208 -19.13 -17.69 6.23
C ARG A 208 -18.49 -18.92 5.54
N THR A 209 -18.84 -19.19 4.28
CA THR A 209 -18.28 -20.29 3.50
C THR A 209 -16.78 -20.16 3.30
N GLN A 210 -16.23 -18.95 3.26
CA GLN A 210 -14.78 -18.73 3.19
C GLN A 210 -14.10 -19.13 4.50
N ALA A 211 -14.70 -18.81 5.64
CA ALA A 211 -14.21 -19.26 6.95
C ALA A 211 -14.24 -20.79 7.07
N ALA A 212 -15.31 -21.43 6.66
CA ALA A 212 -15.41 -22.89 6.67
C ALA A 212 -14.36 -23.57 5.77
N ALA A 213 -14.16 -23.05 4.55
CA ALA A 213 -13.14 -23.54 3.62
C ALA A 213 -11.71 -23.34 4.16
N TRP A 214 -11.47 -22.19 4.80
CA TRP A 214 -10.18 -21.90 5.43
C TRP A 214 -9.86 -22.91 6.55
N VAL A 215 -10.81 -23.18 7.47
CA VAL A 215 -10.65 -24.20 8.53
C VAL A 215 -10.36 -25.58 7.93
N ALA A 216 -11.10 -25.97 6.90
CA ALA A 216 -10.90 -27.26 6.23
C ALA A 216 -9.47 -27.40 5.67
N SER A 217 -8.94 -26.37 5.02
CA SER A 217 -7.58 -26.37 4.46
C SER A 217 -6.49 -26.40 5.53
N HIS A 218 -6.69 -25.73 6.67
CA HIS A 218 -5.71 -25.66 7.75
C HIS A 218 -5.72 -26.90 8.67
N ARG A 219 -6.82 -27.59 8.78
CA ARG A 219 -6.89 -28.90 9.48
C ARG A 219 -6.19 -30.00 8.69
N SER A 220 -6.14 -29.90 7.36
CA SER A 220 -5.51 -30.91 6.49
C SER A 220 -3.98 -30.75 6.35
N GLY A 221 -3.41 -29.62 6.72
CA GLY A 221 -2.03 -29.23 6.37
C GLY A 221 -0.99 -29.26 7.50
N SER A 222 -1.33 -29.17 8.76
CA SER A 222 -0.42 -29.36 9.91
C SER A 222 -1.15 -29.08 11.22
N GLY A 223 -0.95 -29.97 12.21
CA GLY A 223 -1.11 -29.81 13.66
C GLY A 223 -1.88 -28.61 14.23
N TRP A 224 -3.10 -28.36 13.76
CA TRP A 224 -4.03 -27.48 14.44
C TRP A 224 -4.32 -28.06 15.83
N ASN A 225 -3.87 -27.37 16.88
CA ASN A 225 -4.17 -27.74 18.27
C ASN A 225 -5.26 -26.82 18.82
N PRO A 226 -6.52 -27.31 18.99
CA PRO A 226 -7.57 -26.58 19.68
C PRO A 226 -7.29 -26.66 21.19
N GLY A 227 -6.64 -25.63 21.75
CA GLY A 227 -6.45 -25.47 23.19
C GLY A 227 -7.68 -24.89 23.88
#